data_b3c849c0755e1d66e841a52fecb00060
#
_entry.id   b3c849c0755e1d66e841a52fecb00060
#
_cell.length_a   1.000
_cell.length_b   1.000
_cell.length_c   1.000
_cell.angle_alpha   90.00
_cell.angle_beta   90.00
_cell.angle_gamma   90.00
#
_symmetry.space_group_name_H-M   'P 1'
#
loop_
_entity.id
_entity.type
_entity.pdbx_description
1 polymer ?
#
loop_
_entity_poly.entity_id
_entity_poly.type
_entity_poly.pdbx_seq_one_letter_code
_entity_poly.pdbx_strand_id
1 'polypeptide(L)'
;MSRIFADNAHSIGNTPLVQINRIAPRGVTILAKIEGRNPGYSVKCRIGANMIWDAESSGKLKPGMTIVEPTSGNTGIGLAFVAAARGYKLMLTMPASMSIERRKVLKALGAELVLTEPAKGMKGAIDKAAEILASDPAMYFMPQQFDNPANPAIHEKTTGPEIWNDTDGAVDVLVAGVGTGGTITGVSRYIKHTQGKSILSVAVEPVASPLISQTLAGEELKPSPHKIQGIGAGFVPKNLDLSMVDRVEQVADEDAKAVALRLMQEEGILCGISCGAAMAAAVRLAEKPEMQGKTIVVILPDSGERYLSSMLFSDLFSEQELQQ
;
A
#
# COMPACT_ATOMS: atom_id res chain seq x y z
N MET A 1 -26.79 -11.74 -2.95
CA MET A 1 -26.75 -10.27 -2.89
C MET A 1 -26.40 -9.73 -4.27
N SER A 2 -27.06 -8.65 -4.68
CA SER A 2 -26.73 -7.97 -5.94
C SER A 2 -25.28 -7.46 -5.89
N ARG A 3 -24.52 -7.65 -6.99
CA ARG A 3 -23.16 -7.10 -7.17
C ARG A 3 -23.16 -5.84 -8.06
N ILE A 4 -24.26 -5.12 -8.09
CA ILE A 4 -24.36 -3.83 -8.78
C ILE A 4 -23.99 -2.75 -7.79
N PHE A 5 -22.92 -2.01 -8.07
CA PHE A 5 -22.42 -0.91 -7.24
C PHE A 5 -22.89 0.43 -7.81
N ALA A 6 -23.10 1.42 -6.96
CA ALA A 6 -23.54 2.75 -7.34
C ALA A 6 -22.52 3.48 -8.24
N ASP A 7 -21.26 3.26 -7.98
CA ASP A 7 -20.13 3.74 -8.76
C ASP A 7 -18.90 2.84 -8.54
N ASN A 8 -17.80 3.10 -9.26
CA ASN A 8 -16.61 2.28 -9.16
C ASN A 8 -15.90 2.42 -7.79
N ALA A 9 -16.09 3.53 -7.07
CA ALA A 9 -15.50 3.68 -5.72
C ALA A 9 -16.12 2.70 -4.71
N HIS A 10 -17.41 2.38 -4.85
CA HIS A 10 -18.10 1.42 -3.99
C HIS A 10 -17.71 -0.04 -4.25
N SER A 11 -16.98 -0.34 -5.33
CA SER A 11 -16.53 -1.70 -5.65
C SER A 11 -15.19 -2.07 -5.00
N ILE A 12 -14.61 -1.22 -4.15
CA ILE A 12 -13.40 -1.53 -3.38
C ILE A 12 -13.63 -2.66 -2.39
N GLY A 13 -12.55 -3.35 -2.05
CA GLY A 13 -12.59 -4.40 -1.03
C GLY A 13 -13.07 -5.75 -1.56
N ASN A 14 -13.43 -6.63 -0.63
CA ASN A 14 -13.76 -8.03 -0.90
C ASN A 14 -12.71 -8.72 -1.76
N THR A 15 -11.44 -8.39 -1.53
CA THR A 15 -10.32 -8.98 -2.23
C THR A 15 -10.09 -10.41 -1.72
N PRO A 16 -9.70 -11.35 -2.61
CA PRO A 16 -9.57 -12.74 -2.20
C PRO A 16 -8.35 -12.98 -1.30
N LEU A 17 -8.47 -14.01 -0.44
CA LEU A 17 -7.34 -14.73 0.11
C LEU A 17 -6.99 -15.89 -0.82
N VAL A 18 -5.71 -16.02 -1.18
CA VAL A 18 -5.20 -17.11 -2.03
C VAL A 18 -4.16 -17.88 -1.23
N GLN A 19 -4.31 -19.20 -1.14
CA GLN A 19 -3.33 -20.04 -0.48
C GLN A 19 -2.05 -20.15 -1.32
N ILE A 20 -0.91 -19.96 -0.66
CA ILE A 20 0.42 -20.11 -1.23
C ILE A 20 0.87 -21.55 -1.02
N ASN A 21 1.21 -22.24 -2.12
CA ASN A 21 1.42 -23.69 -2.08
C ASN A 21 2.86 -24.10 -2.40
N ARG A 22 3.54 -23.41 -3.30
CA ARG A 22 4.84 -23.84 -3.83
C ARG A 22 6.01 -23.18 -3.12
N ILE A 23 5.85 -21.92 -2.72
CA ILE A 23 6.89 -21.19 -2.00
C ILE A 23 6.73 -21.25 -0.48
N ALA A 24 5.58 -21.70 0.03
CA ALA A 24 5.33 -21.85 1.45
C ALA A 24 6.08 -23.04 2.04
N PRO A 25 6.75 -22.91 3.20
CA PRO A 25 7.31 -24.04 3.96
C PRO A 25 6.22 -25.04 4.39
N ARG A 26 6.60 -26.32 4.50
CA ARG A 26 5.66 -27.36 4.97
C ARG A 26 5.25 -27.11 6.42
N GLY A 27 3.98 -27.42 6.72
CA GLY A 27 3.43 -27.34 8.08
C GLY A 27 2.98 -25.94 8.51
N VAL A 28 3.04 -24.95 7.62
CA VAL A 28 2.52 -23.57 7.83
C VAL A 28 1.56 -23.24 6.69
N THR A 29 0.44 -22.61 7.01
CA THR A 29 -0.48 -22.10 6.00
C THR A 29 -0.16 -20.62 5.74
N ILE A 30 0.19 -20.26 4.50
CA ILE A 30 0.35 -18.87 4.08
C ILE A 30 -0.79 -18.51 3.14
N LEU A 31 -1.51 -17.44 3.47
CA LEU A 31 -2.62 -16.89 2.70
C LEU A 31 -2.26 -15.48 2.22
N ALA A 32 -2.32 -15.26 0.91
CA ALA A 32 -2.06 -13.96 0.30
C ALA A 32 -3.35 -13.17 0.12
N LYS A 33 -3.46 -12.00 0.75
CA LYS A 33 -4.54 -11.03 0.53
C LYS A 33 -4.23 -10.22 -0.72
N ILE A 34 -4.92 -10.50 -1.83
CA ILE A 34 -4.59 -9.96 -3.15
C ILE A 34 -5.23 -8.58 -3.34
N GLU A 35 -4.61 -7.53 -2.83
CA GLU A 35 -5.12 -6.15 -2.93
C GLU A 35 -5.07 -5.57 -4.35
N GLY A 36 -4.33 -6.19 -5.25
CA GLY A 36 -4.39 -5.90 -6.69
C GLY A 36 -5.76 -6.14 -7.34
N ARG A 37 -6.70 -6.80 -6.65
CA ARG A 37 -8.08 -7.02 -7.14
C ARG A 37 -9.03 -5.86 -6.84
N ASN A 38 -8.57 -4.79 -6.20
CA ASN A 38 -9.31 -3.54 -6.09
C ASN A 38 -9.46 -2.86 -7.47
N PRO A 39 -10.47 -1.99 -7.68
CA PRO A 39 -10.79 -1.39 -9.00
C PRO A 39 -9.66 -0.55 -9.60
N GLY A 40 -8.81 0.04 -8.77
CA GLY A 40 -7.59 0.73 -9.21
C GLY A 40 -6.33 -0.12 -9.05
N TYR A 41 -6.48 -1.44 -8.89
CA TYR A 41 -5.43 -2.46 -8.84
C TYR A 41 -4.41 -2.28 -7.70
N SER A 42 -4.83 -1.72 -6.56
CA SER A 42 -3.99 -1.66 -5.35
C SER A 42 -4.79 -1.46 -4.06
N VAL A 43 -4.12 -1.73 -2.93
CA VAL A 43 -4.61 -1.46 -1.58
C VAL A 43 -5.02 0.01 -1.37
N LYS A 44 -4.43 0.92 -2.12
CA LYS A 44 -4.68 2.37 -2.01
C LYS A 44 -6.06 2.79 -2.53
N CYS A 45 -6.76 1.92 -3.25
CA CYS A 45 -8.17 2.14 -3.62
C CYS A 45 -9.04 2.34 -2.38
N ARG A 46 -8.77 1.56 -1.32
CA ARG A 46 -9.51 1.65 -0.06
C ARG A 46 -9.34 3.01 0.61
N ILE A 47 -8.11 3.45 0.78
CA ILE A 47 -7.83 4.74 1.42
C ILE A 47 -8.23 5.93 0.55
N GLY A 48 -8.05 5.83 -0.77
CA GLY A 48 -8.51 6.85 -1.72
C GLY A 48 -10.01 7.09 -1.61
N ALA A 49 -10.81 6.02 -1.51
CA ALA A 49 -12.24 6.13 -1.32
C ALA A 49 -12.59 6.69 0.08
N ASN A 50 -12.03 6.13 1.14
CA ASN A 50 -12.45 6.50 2.49
C ASN A 50 -12.02 7.90 2.91
N MET A 51 -10.86 8.39 2.49
CA MET A 51 -10.44 9.76 2.77
C MET A 51 -11.36 10.79 2.10
N ILE A 52 -11.90 10.46 0.91
CA ILE A 52 -12.89 11.31 0.23
C ILE A 52 -14.24 11.21 0.94
N TRP A 53 -14.75 10.01 1.22
CA TRP A 53 -16.04 9.82 1.91
C TRP A 53 -16.07 10.44 3.30
N ASP A 54 -15.00 10.30 4.08
CA ASP A 54 -14.87 10.92 5.40
C ASP A 54 -14.89 12.45 5.29
N ALA A 55 -14.18 13.00 4.31
CA ALA A 55 -14.14 14.45 4.08
C ALA A 55 -15.50 15.00 3.61
N GLU A 56 -16.25 14.27 2.78
CA GLU A 56 -17.61 14.61 2.39
C GLU A 56 -18.55 14.60 3.61
N SER A 57 -18.52 13.51 4.38
CA SER A 57 -19.42 13.34 5.53
C SER A 57 -19.14 14.35 6.65
N SER A 58 -17.88 14.76 6.82
CA SER A 58 -17.48 15.78 7.80
C SER A 58 -17.60 17.21 7.28
N GLY A 59 -18.00 17.42 6.02
CA GLY A 59 -18.12 18.74 5.38
C GLY A 59 -16.79 19.44 5.06
N LYS A 60 -15.67 18.73 5.17
CA LYS A 60 -14.33 19.23 4.78
C LYS A 60 -14.16 19.30 3.27
N LEU A 61 -14.75 18.35 2.53
CA LEU A 61 -14.79 18.35 1.08
C LEU A 61 -16.22 18.62 0.61
N LYS A 62 -16.40 19.68 -0.17
CA LYS A 62 -17.70 20.10 -0.70
C LYS A 62 -17.71 20.04 -2.22
N PRO A 63 -18.89 19.93 -2.87
CA PRO A 63 -19.01 20.05 -4.31
C PRO A 63 -18.31 21.31 -4.84
N GLY A 64 -17.56 21.20 -5.92
CA GLY A 64 -16.80 22.29 -6.51
C GLY A 64 -15.38 22.49 -5.98
N MET A 65 -15.02 21.91 -4.84
CA MET A 65 -13.65 21.92 -4.35
C MET A 65 -12.75 21.02 -5.20
N THR A 66 -11.46 21.30 -5.19
CA THR A 66 -10.40 20.50 -5.82
C THR A 66 -9.62 19.75 -4.76
N ILE A 67 -9.45 18.45 -4.96
CA ILE A 67 -8.60 17.61 -4.11
C ILE A 67 -7.15 17.82 -4.56
N VAL A 68 -6.23 18.05 -3.62
CA VAL A 68 -4.79 18.17 -3.87
C VAL A 68 -4.02 17.19 -2.99
N GLU A 69 -3.09 16.41 -3.57
CA GLU A 69 -2.27 15.46 -2.79
C GLU A 69 -0.86 15.35 -3.37
N PRO A 70 0.19 15.36 -2.52
CA PRO A 70 1.55 15.11 -2.98
C PRO A 70 1.79 13.60 -3.09
N THR A 71 1.61 13.05 -4.29
CA THR A 71 1.83 11.61 -4.52
C THR A 71 2.02 11.30 -5.98
N SER A 72 2.89 10.36 -6.28
CA SER A 72 3.12 9.80 -7.60
C SER A 72 2.81 8.31 -7.68
N GLY A 73 2.37 7.72 -6.57
CA GLY A 73 2.18 6.29 -6.42
C GLY A 73 0.72 5.85 -6.52
N ASN A 74 0.46 4.68 -5.96
CA ASN A 74 -0.85 4.04 -5.95
C ASN A 74 -1.94 4.90 -5.31
N THR A 75 -1.60 5.75 -4.32
CA THR A 75 -2.57 6.67 -3.70
C THR A 75 -3.08 7.69 -4.71
N GLY A 76 -2.22 8.20 -5.59
CA GLY A 76 -2.66 9.09 -6.67
C GLY A 76 -3.67 8.42 -7.60
N ILE A 77 -3.46 7.15 -7.95
CA ILE A 77 -4.42 6.37 -8.75
C ILE A 77 -5.71 6.12 -7.97
N GLY A 78 -5.58 5.76 -6.68
CA GLY A 78 -6.73 5.56 -5.79
C GLY A 78 -7.59 6.81 -5.67
N LEU A 79 -6.99 7.98 -5.47
CA LEU A 79 -7.71 9.26 -5.45
C LEU A 79 -8.30 9.61 -6.83
N ALA A 80 -7.55 9.35 -7.91
CA ALA A 80 -7.97 9.73 -9.25
C ALA A 80 -9.23 9.01 -9.71
N PHE A 81 -9.32 7.68 -9.55
CA PHE A 81 -10.51 6.96 -9.97
C PHE A 81 -11.74 7.32 -9.11
N VAL A 82 -11.53 7.55 -7.80
CA VAL A 82 -12.62 7.97 -6.91
C VAL A 82 -13.08 9.38 -7.23
N ALA A 83 -12.15 10.33 -7.43
CA ALA A 83 -12.48 11.70 -7.82
C ALA A 83 -13.27 11.73 -9.15
N ALA A 84 -12.83 10.96 -10.15
CA ALA A 84 -13.54 10.81 -11.42
C ALA A 84 -14.96 10.25 -11.23
N ALA A 85 -15.12 9.18 -10.45
CA ALA A 85 -16.41 8.56 -10.19
C ALA A 85 -17.38 9.48 -9.42
N ARG A 86 -16.86 10.41 -8.62
CA ARG A 86 -17.66 11.31 -7.77
C ARG A 86 -17.74 12.75 -8.28
N GLY A 87 -17.09 13.05 -9.40
CA GLY A 87 -17.16 14.37 -10.03
C GLY A 87 -16.30 15.46 -9.39
N TYR A 88 -15.25 15.08 -8.64
CA TYR A 88 -14.28 16.03 -8.11
C TYR A 88 -13.12 16.28 -9.07
N LYS A 89 -12.61 17.51 -9.06
CA LYS A 89 -11.31 17.81 -9.65
C LYS A 89 -10.21 17.28 -8.72
N LEU A 90 -9.16 16.74 -9.34
CA LEU A 90 -7.99 16.23 -8.62
C LEU A 90 -6.72 16.86 -9.18
N MET A 91 -5.87 17.38 -8.30
CA MET A 91 -4.55 17.90 -8.61
C MET A 91 -3.51 17.09 -7.83
N LEU A 92 -2.51 16.54 -8.52
CA LEU A 92 -1.44 15.76 -7.91
C LEU A 92 -0.10 16.45 -8.13
N THR A 93 0.61 16.71 -7.04
CA THR A 93 1.97 17.24 -7.12
C THR A 93 2.98 16.10 -7.05
N MET A 94 3.97 16.10 -7.94
CA MET A 94 4.98 15.05 -8.02
C MET A 94 6.27 15.55 -8.69
N PRO A 95 7.44 14.94 -8.38
CA PRO A 95 8.67 15.24 -9.09
C PRO A 95 8.56 14.92 -10.59
N ALA A 96 9.16 15.75 -11.44
CA ALA A 96 9.16 15.53 -12.89
C ALA A 96 9.97 14.29 -13.33
N SER A 97 10.71 13.67 -12.41
CA SER A 97 11.39 12.38 -12.63
C SER A 97 10.46 11.15 -12.59
N MET A 98 9.20 11.33 -12.23
CA MET A 98 8.23 10.23 -12.22
C MET A 98 7.98 9.69 -13.63
N SER A 99 7.83 8.37 -13.74
CA SER A 99 7.69 7.68 -15.01
C SER A 99 6.53 8.21 -15.84
N ILE A 100 6.73 8.23 -17.16
CA ILE A 100 5.70 8.74 -18.09
C ILE A 100 4.45 7.88 -18.07
N GLU A 101 4.57 6.56 -17.84
CA GLU A 101 3.47 5.62 -17.76
C GLU A 101 2.54 5.98 -16.60
N ARG A 102 3.09 6.27 -15.42
CA ARG A 102 2.32 6.72 -14.25
C ARG A 102 1.57 8.01 -14.52
N ARG A 103 2.28 8.98 -15.13
CA ARG A 103 1.66 10.26 -15.50
C ARG A 103 0.53 10.09 -16.52
N LYS A 104 0.69 9.16 -17.49
CA LYS A 104 -0.36 8.84 -18.47
C LYS A 104 -1.61 8.25 -17.78
N VAL A 105 -1.44 7.28 -16.86
CA VAL A 105 -2.57 6.70 -16.12
C VAL A 105 -3.33 7.76 -15.32
N LEU A 106 -2.62 8.62 -14.60
CA LEU A 106 -3.24 9.68 -13.80
C LEU A 106 -3.99 10.70 -14.66
N LYS A 107 -3.39 11.10 -15.79
CA LYS A 107 -4.07 11.99 -16.76
C LYS A 107 -5.28 11.34 -17.41
N ALA A 108 -5.22 10.05 -17.73
CA ALA A 108 -6.34 9.31 -18.29
C ALA A 108 -7.55 9.24 -17.32
N LEU A 109 -7.26 9.25 -16.00
CA LEU A 109 -8.28 9.35 -14.95
C LEU A 109 -8.74 10.79 -14.66
N GLY A 110 -8.26 11.78 -15.43
CA GLY A 110 -8.70 13.18 -15.32
C GLY A 110 -7.92 14.02 -14.31
N ALA A 111 -6.83 13.50 -13.72
CA ALA A 111 -6.02 14.27 -12.78
C ALA A 111 -5.19 15.36 -13.48
N GLU A 112 -5.15 16.54 -12.87
CA GLU A 112 -4.17 17.58 -13.19
C GLU A 112 -2.85 17.24 -12.50
N LEU A 113 -1.71 17.34 -13.23
CA LEU A 113 -0.39 17.05 -12.70
C LEU A 113 0.42 18.33 -12.59
N VAL A 114 0.85 18.64 -11.37
CA VAL A 114 1.78 19.72 -11.08
C VAL A 114 3.17 19.11 -10.84
N LEU A 115 4.02 19.24 -11.85
CA LEU A 115 5.37 18.68 -11.80
C LEU A 115 6.31 19.63 -11.05
N THR A 116 7.06 19.06 -10.10
CA THR A 116 8.05 19.81 -9.32
C THR A 116 9.46 19.44 -9.76
N GLU A 117 10.43 20.24 -9.35
CA GLU A 117 11.85 20.05 -9.67
C GLU A 117 12.36 18.69 -9.18
N PRO A 118 12.95 17.85 -10.05
CA PRO A 118 13.39 16.50 -9.69
C PRO A 118 14.37 16.46 -8.50
N ALA A 119 15.28 17.44 -8.43
CA ALA A 119 16.29 17.50 -7.37
C ALA A 119 15.70 17.67 -5.96
N LYS A 120 14.48 18.22 -5.85
CA LYS A 120 13.78 18.38 -4.56
C LYS A 120 13.01 17.12 -4.13
N GLY A 121 12.93 16.11 -5.01
CA GLY A 121 12.23 14.84 -4.71
C GLY A 121 10.81 15.04 -4.20
N MET A 122 10.36 14.14 -3.33
CA MET A 122 9.00 14.23 -2.74
C MET A 122 8.82 15.45 -1.83
N LYS A 123 9.89 15.96 -1.20
CA LYS A 123 9.80 17.19 -0.40
C LYS A 123 9.27 18.36 -1.24
N GLY A 124 9.80 18.54 -2.46
CA GLY A 124 9.33 19.58 -3.38
C GLY A 124 7.86 19.42 -3.76
N ALA A 125 7.39 18.18 -3.91
CA ALA A 125 5.98 17.92 -4.18
C ALA A 125 5.09 18.23 -2.97
N ILE A 126 5.52 17.90 -1.76
CA ILE A 126 4.82 18.20 -0.50
C ILE A 126 4.72 19.72 -0.30
N ASP A 127 5.84 20.42 -0.44
CA ASP A 127 5.89 21.89 -0.30
C ASP A 127 4.96 22.57 -1.32
N LYS A 128 4.90 22.06 -2.57
CA LYS A 128 4.00 22.59 -3.60
C LYS A 128 2.53 22.32 -3.32
N ALA A 129 2.18 21.14 -2.81
CA ALA A 129 0.82 20.85 -2.41
C ALA A 129 0.36 21.75 -1.25
N ALA A 130 1.23 21.99 -0.27
CA ALA A 130 0.97 22.90 0.83
C ALA A 130 0.79 24.36 0.37
N GLU A 131 1.61 24.84 -0.59
CA GLU A 131 1.46 26.14 -1.23
C GLU A 131 0.09 26.30 -1.91
N ILE A 132 -0.32 25.29 -2.68
CA ILE A 132 -1.63 25.28 -3.36
C ILE A 132 -2.77 25.33 -2.35
N LEU A 133 -2.73 24.49 -1.31
CA LEU A 133 -3.74 24.47 -0.26
C LEU A 133 -3.84 25.83 0.46
N ALA A 134 -2.68 26.45 0.76
CA ALA A 134 -2.63 27.74 1.43
C ALA A 134 -3.11 28.90 0.56
N SER A 135 -3.04 28.78 -0.77
CA SER A 135 -3.48 29.83 -1.69
C SER A 135 -4.99 30.08 -1.64
N ASP A 136 -5.79 29.05 -1.42
CA ASP A 136 -7.24 29.13 -1.22
C ASP A 136 -7.77 27.92 -0.43
N PRO A 137 -7.72 27.96 0.91
CA PRO A 137 -8.18 26.85 1.75
C PRO A 137 -9.68 26.54 1.62
N ALA A 138 -10.47 27.43 1.03
CA ALA A 138 -11.89 27.21 0.79
C ALA A 138 -12.13 26.40 -0.50
N MET A 139 -11.18 26.41 -1.44
CA MET A 139 -11.28 25.73 -2.74
C MET A 139 -10.51 24.41 -2.78
N TYR A 140 -9.53 24.22 -1.91
CA TYR A 140 -8.69 23.02 -1.93
C TYR A 140 -8.87 22.16 -0.68
N PHE A 141 -8.86 20.85 -0.88
CA PHE A 141 -8.83 19.84 0.20
C PHE A 141 -7.64 18.91 -0.01
N MET A 142 -6.86 18.67 1.04
CA MET A 142 -5.72 17.74 0.99
C MET A 142 -5.98 16.54 1.91
N PRO A 143 -6.11 15.33 1.35
CA PRO A 143 -6.36 14.09 2.08
C PRO A 143 -5.29 13.73 3.12
N GLN A 144 -4.01 13.98 2.84
CA GLN A 144 -2.88 13.70 3.75
C GLN A 144 -2.77 12.22 4.15
N GLN A 145 -2.47 11.35 3.19
CA GLN A 145 -2.47 9.90 3.36
C GLN A 145 -1.69 9.36 4.56
N PHE A 146 -0.64 10.05 5.00
CA PHE A 146 0.23 9.60 6.10
C PHE A 146 -0.30 9.97 7.49
N ASP A 147 -1.19 10.97 7.56
CA ASP A 147 -1.68 11.57 8.82
C ASP A 147 -3.17 11.36 9.04
N ASN A 148 -3.94 11.13 7.97
CA ASN A 148 -5.40 11.08 8.01
C ASN A 148 -5.91 9.78 8.65
N PRO A 149 -6.65 9.84 9.78
CA PRO A 149 -7.17 8.66 10.45
C PRO A 149 -8.20 7.86 9.63
N ALA A 150 -8.80 8.45 8.60
CA ALA A 150 -9.66 7.73 7.66
C ALA A 150 -8.91 6.62 6.89
N ASN A 151 -7.58 6.70 6.81
CA ASN A 151 -6.74 5.66 6.22
C ASN A 151 -6.78 4.36 7.07
N PRO A 152 -6.29 4.28 8.30
CA PRO A 152 -6.41 3.05 9.07
C PRO A 152 -7.87 2.64 9.32
N ALA A 153 -8.80 3.58 9.43
CA ALA A 153 -10.21 3.30 9.68
C ALA A 153 -10.85 2.42 8.59
N ILE A 154 -10.53 2.60 7.31
CA ILE A 154 -11.09 1.74 6.25
C ILE A 154 -10.57 0.30 6.35
N HIS A 155 -9.33 0.11 6.79
CA HIS A 155 -8.76 -1.22 6.99
C HIS A 155 -9.37 -1.92 8.20
N GLU A 156 -9.65 -1.17 9.27
CA GLU A 156 -10.39 -1.67 10.44
C GLU A 156 -11.83 -2.06 10.06
N LYS A 157 -12.47 -1.27 9.20
CA LYS A 157 -13.85 -1.46 8.76
C LYS A 157 -14.02 -2.54 7.68
N THR A 158 -13.01 -2.78 6.85
CA THR A 158 -13.15 -3.66 5.67
C THR A 158 -12.08 -4.74 5.59
N THR A 159 -10.82 -4.42 5.47
CA THR A 159 -9.72 -5.39 5.29
C THR A 159 -9.62 -6.36 6.46
N GLY A 160 -9.72 -5.86 7.70
CA GLY A 160 -9.73 -6.68 8.92
C GLY A 160 -10.90 -7.68 8.95
N PRO A 161 -12.16 -7.23 8.81
CA PRO A 161 -13.33 -8.10 8.71
C PRO A 161 -13.24 -9.13 7.57
N GLU A 162 -12.75 -8.73 6.39
CA GLU A 162 -12.56 -9.64 5.26
C GLU A 162 -11.59 -10.78 5.63
N ILE A 163 -10.41 -10.45 6.18
CA ILE A 163 -9.43 -11.45 6.61
C ILE A 163 -10.01 -12.36 7.70
N TRP A 164 -10.68 -11.79 8.69
CA TRP A 164 -11.28 -12.54 9.77
C TRP A 164 -12.33 -13.55 9.27
N ASN A 165 -13.25 -13.08 8.44
CA ASN A 165 -14.33 -13.92 7.92
C ASN A 165 -13.82 -14.99 6.95
N ASP A 166 -12.90 -14.63 6.05
CA ASP A 166 -12.34 -15.56 5.06
C ASP A 166 -11.45 -16.66 5.69
N THR A 167 -10.98 -16.44 6.93
CA THR A 167 -10.20 -17.43 7.69
C THR A 167 -11.00 -18.11 8.81
N ASP A 168 -12.30 -17.82 8.94
CA ASP A 168 -13.10 -18.23 10.10
C ASP A 168 -12.40 -17.90 11.44
N GLY A 169 -11.69 -16.77 11.50
CA GLY A 169 -10.92 -16.34 12.64
C GLY A 169 -9.61 -17.11 12.89
N ALA A 170 -9.19 -17.98 11.98
CA ALA A 170 -7.99 -18.81 12.17
C ALA A 170 -6.65 -18.06 11.95
N VAL A 171 -6.67 -16.79 11.54
CA VAL A 171 -5.44 -16.01 11.35
C VAL A 171 -4.64 -15.88 12.65
N ASP A 172 -3.36 -16.29 12.62
CA ASP A 172 -2.43 -16.20 13.75
C ASP A 172 -1.40 -15.09 13.57
N VAL A 173 -1.03 -14.81 12.32
CA VAL A 173 0.01 -13.84 11.97
C VAL A 173 -0.48 -12.98 10.82
N LEU A 174 -0.28 -11.66 10.94
CA LEU A 174 -0.45 -10.68 9.86
C LEU A 174 0.91 -10.15 9.44
N VAL A 175 1.24 -10.21 8.16
CA VAL A 175 2.45 -9.62 7.59
C VAL A 175 2.07 -8.54 6.59
N ALA A 176 2.54 -7.32 6.80
CA ALA A 176 2.24 -6.18 5.95
C ALA A 176 3.43 -5.24 5.79
N GLY A 177 3.74 -4.88 4.54
CA GLY A 177 4.69 -3.81 4.25
C GLY A 177 4.16 -2.44 4.69
N VAL A 178 5.01 -1.63 5.28
CA VAL A 178 4.62 -0.33 5.84
C VAL A 178 4.98 0.81 4.90
N GLY A 179 3.96 1.33 4.20
CA GLY A 179 4.04 2.61 3.49
C GLY A 179 3.46 3.73 4.36
N THR A 180 2.13 3.80 4.46
CA THR A 180 1.43 4.77 5.33
C THR A 180 1.13 4.23 6.73
N GLY A 181 1.30 2.93 6.96
CA GLY A 181 0.99 2.27 8.23
C GLY A 181 -0.48 1.91 8.43
N GLY A 182 -1.38 2.40 7.57
CA GLY A 182 -2.82 2.24 7.77
C GLY A 182 -3.31 0.80 7.72
N THR A 183 -2.74 -0.03 6.83
CA THR A 183 -3.17 -1.43 6.66
C THR A 183 -2.90 -2.25 7.91
N ILE A 184 -1.64 -2.28 8.37
CA ILE A 184 -1.27 -3.06 9.56
C ILE A 184 -2.00 -2.53 10.80
N THR A 185 -2.11 -1.21 10.95
CA THR A 185 -2.81 -0.58 12.08
C THR A 185 -4.29 -0.97 12.10
N GLY A 186 -5.00 -0.76 11.00
CA GLY A 186 -6.45 -1.00 10.96
C GLY A 186 -6.81 -2.49 11.08
N VAL A 187 -6.11 -3.37 10.37
CA VAL A 187 -6.35 -4.83 10.46
C VAL A 187 -6.03 -5.34 11.87
N SER A 188 -4.91 -4.93 12.45
CA SER A 188 -4.52 -5.36 13.80
C SER A 188 -5.48 -4.87 14.87
N ARG A 189 -5.93 -3.60 14.78
CA ARG A 189 -6.98 -3.09 15.70
C ARG A 189 -8.25 -3.90 15.63
N TYR A 190 -8.73 -4.20 14.43
CA TYR A 190 -9.95 -5.01 14.28
C TYR A 190 -9.78 -6.39 14.93
N ILE A 191 -8.70 -7.11 14.61
CA ILE A 191 -8.52 -8.48 15.11
C ILE A 191 -8.21 -8.49 16.61
N LYS A 192 -7.30 -7.62 17.09
CA LYS A 192 -6.89 -7.60 18.51
C LYS A 192 -7.95 -7.01 19.42
N HIS A 193 -8.58 -5.89 19.02
CA HIS A 193 -9.50 -5.15 19.90
C HIS A 193 -10.96 -5.53 19.66
N THR A 194 -11.41 -5.65 18.40
CA THR A 194 -12.81 -5.93 18.10
C THR A 194 -13.12 -7.42 18.24
N GLN A 195 -12.23 -8.30 17.75
CA GLN A 195 -12.41 -9.75 17.85
C GLN A 195 -11.80 -10.36 19.12
N GLY A 196 -10.96 -9.60 19.83
CA GLY A 196 -10.31 -10.06 21.06
C GLY A 196 -9.28 -11.18 20.87
N LYS A 197 -8.80 -11.39 19.63
CA LYS A 197 -7.78 -12.41 19.34
C LYS A 197 -6.39 -11.79 19.27
N SER A 198 -5.48 -12.33 20.09
CA SER A 198 -4.05 -12.01 19.96
C SER A 198 -3.49 -12.63 18.68
N ILE A 199 -2.98 -11.79 17.79
CA ILE A 199 -2.23 -12.18 16.60
C ILE A 199 -0.84 -11.56 16.65
N LEU A 200 0.11 -12.16 15.93
CA LEU A 200 1.44 -11.56 15.71
C LEU A 200 1.34 -10.62 14.50
N SER A 201 1.40 -9.31 14.74
CA SER A 201 1.40 -8.29 13.69
C SER A 201 2.83 -7.92 13.31
N VAL A 202 3.23 -8.26 12.08
CA VAL A 202 4.58 -8.11 11.56
C VAL A 202 4.63 -6.99 10.55
N ALA A 203 5.34 -5.91 10.88
CA ALA A 203 5.62 -4.81 9.97
C ALA A 203 6.84 -5.16 9.09
N VAL A 204 6.77 -4.88 7.80
CA VAL A 204 7.89 -5.07 6.88
C VAL A 204 8.40 -3.73 6.41
N GLU A 205 9.71 -3.52 6.52
CA GLU A 205 10.41 -2.31 6.10
C GLU A 205 11.69 -2.65 5.30
N PRO A 206 12.23 -1.70 4.48
CA PRO A 206 13.49 -1.92 3.77
C PRO A 206 14.69 -1.96 4.72
N VAL A 207 15.64 -2.88 4.48
CA VAL A 207 16.94 -2.92 5.20
C VAL A 207 17.68 -1.58 5.11
N ALA A 208 17.63 -0.94 3.94
CA ALA A 208 18.34 0.33 3.72
C ALA A 208 17.74 1.51 4.51
N SER A 209 16.46 1.43 4.92
CA SER A 209 15.75 2.50 5.63
C SER A 209 14.89 1.93 6.77
N PRO A 210 15.50 1.36 7.85
CA PRO A 210 14.81 0.60 8.88
C PRO A 210 14.26 1.49 10.00
N LEU A 211 13.44 2.48 9.64
CA LEU A 211 13.03 3.55 10.55
C LEU A 211 12.08 3.08 11.66
N ILE A 212 11.29 2.03 11.42
CA ILE A 212 10.40 1.46 12.44
C ILE A 212 11.25 0.74 13.49
N SER A 213 12.21 -0.09 13.07
CA SER A 213 13.15 -0.75 13.98
C SER A 213 13.95 0.25 14.81
N GLN A 214 14.48 1.30 14.18
CA GLN A 214 15.22 2.37 14.85
C GLN A 214 14.33 3.10 15.87
N THR A 215 13.08 3.40 15.52
CA THR A 215 12.13 4.04 16.45
C THR A 215 11.86 3.17 17.67
N LEU A 216 11.62 1.88 17.46
CA LEU A 216 11.34 0.94 18.56
C LEU A 216 12.57 0.72 19.47
N ALA A 217 13.78 0.82 18.90
CA ALA A 217 15.04 0.74 19.65
C ALA A 217 15.45 2.08 20.32
N GLY A 218 14.75 3.18 20.04
CA GLY A 218 15.11 4.52 20.51
C GLY A 218 16.39 5.07 19.87
N GLU A 219 16.70 4.62 18.65
CA GLU A 219 17.87 5.03 17.88
C GLU A 219 17.61 6.27 17.04
N GLU A 220 18.68 6.92 16.57
CA GLU A 220 18.58 8.01 15.59
C GLU A 220 18.06 7.49 14.26
N LEU A 221 17.07 8.17 13.69
CA LEU A 221 16.48 7.80 12.40
C LEU A 221 17.44 8.13 11.24
N LYS A 222 17.76 7.13 10.44
CA LYS A 222 18.65 7.22 9.27
C LYS A 222 17.94 6.77 8.01
N PRO A 223 17.10 7.64 7.41
CA PRO A 223 16.45 7.33 6.15
C PRO A 223 17.49 7.21 5.02
N SER A 224 17.32 6.21 4.16
CA SER A 224 18.17 5.99 3.01
C SER A 224 17.34 5.56 1.79
N PRO A 225 17.80 5.87 0.56
CA PRO A 225 17.13 5.40 -0.63
C PRO A 225 17.10 3.86 -0.73
N HIS A 226 15.99 3.34 -1.23
CA HIS A 226 15.79 1.93 -1.53
C HIS A 226 14.89 1.79 -2.78
N LYS A 227 14.76 0.57 -3.32
CA LYS A 227 14.02 0.31 -4.56
C LYS A 227 12.67 -0.38 -4.35
N ILE A 228 12.29 -0.70 -3.12
CA ILE A 228 11.00 -1.32 -2.79
C ILE A 228 9.90 -0.26 -2.79
N GLN A 229 9.35 0.03 -3.96
CA GLN A 229 8.30 1.03 -4.12
C GLN A 229 7.04 0.65 -3.33
N GLY A 230 6.44 1.63 -2.63
CA GLY A 230 5.20 1.46 -1.88
C GLY A 230 5.36 1.29 -0.37
N ILE A 231 6.56 1.01 0.12
CA ILE A 231 6.91 0.96 1.55
C ILE A 231 8.12 1.87 1.85
N GLY A 232 8.45 2.08 3.11
CA GLY A 232 9.62 2.83 3.51
C GLY A 232 9.58 4.29 3.08
N ALA A 233 8.64 5.08 3.61
CA ALA A 233 8.38 6.46 3.19
C ALA A 233 9.51 7.46 3.53
N GLY A 234 10.55 7.05 4.22
CA GLY A 234 11.66 7.91 4.68
C GLY A 234 11.37 8.62 6.00
N PHE A 235 10.26 8.31 6.64
CA PHE A 235 9.84 8.74 7.97
C PHE A 235 8.84 7.73 8.54
N VAL A 236 8.60 7.78 9.85
CA VAL A 236 7.57 6.96 10.50
C VAL A 236 6.23 7.69 10.37
N PRO A 237 5.24 7.09 9.65
CA PRO A 237 3.95 7.75 9.42
C PRO A 237 3.10 7.81 10.69
N LYS A 238 2.32 8.88 10.88
CA LYS A 238 1.44 9.02 12.03
C LYS A 238 0.30 7.99 12.07
N ASN A 239 -0.08 7.47 10.90
CA ASN A 239 -1.08 6.40 10.80
C ASN A 239 -0.57 5.03 11.24
N LEU A 240 0.74 4.88 11.47
CA LEU A 240 1.31 3.68 12.05
C LEU A 240 1.18 3.71 13.57
N ASP A 241 0.28 2.91 14.10
CA ASP A 241 0.17 2.68 15.54
C ASP A 241 1.19 1.62 15.97
N LEU A 242 2.29 2.08 16.53
CA LEU A 242 3.38 1.19 16.96
C LEU A 242 2.95 0.19 18.05
N SER A 243 1.90 0.50 18.83
CA SER A 243 1.36 -0.44 19.82
C SER A 243 0.69 -1.67 19.19
N MET A 244 0.34 -1.56 17.91
CA MET A 244 -0.20 -2.68 17.13
C MET A 244 0.88 -3.57 16.51
N VAL A 245 2.14 -3.12 16.48
CA VAL A 245 3.26 -3.84 15.85
C VAL A 245 3.98 -4.69 16.90
N ASP A 246 3.95 -6.01 16.72
CA ASP A 246 4.61 -6.95 17.63
C ASP A 246 6.03 -7.29 17.17
N ARG A 247 6.29 -7.18 15.86
CA ARG A 247 7.57 -7.53 15.24
C ARG A 247 7.82 -6.70 13.99
N VAL A 248 9.09 -6.45 13.70
CA VAL A 248 9.54 -5.83 12.45
C VAL A 248 10.47 -6.80 11.71
N GLU A 249 10.21 -6.97 10.42
CA GLU A 249 11.08 -7.72 9.50
C GLU A 249 11.67 -6.76 8.47
N GLN A 250 12.97 -6.78 8.30
CA GLN A 250 13.69 -5.99 7.31
C GLN A 250 13.95 -6.82 6.07
N VAL A 251 13.72 -6.25 4.87
CA VAL A 251 13.88 -6.94 3.59
C VAL A 251 14.77 -6.11 2.66
N ALA A 252 15.75 -6.75 2.04
CA ALA A 252 16.61 -6.14 1.03
C ALA A 252 15.88 -6.02 -0.33
N ASP A 253 16.33 -5.09 -1.17
CA ASP A 253 15.76 -4.86 -2.52
C ASP A 253 15.81 -6.15 -3.37
N GLU A 254 16.93 -6.86 -3.30
CA GLU A 254 17.17 -8.09 -4.06
C GLU A 254 16.27 -9.24 -3.60
N ASP A 255 16.07 -9.41 -2.30
CA ASP A 255 15.15 -10.42 -1.74
C ASP A 255 13.71 -10.11 -2.16
N ALA A 256 13.30 -8.84 -2.09
CA ALA A 256 11.98 -8.41 -2.52
C ALA A 256 11.74 -8.72 -4.01
N LYS A 257 12.73 -8.44 -4.87
CA LYS A 257 12.68 -8.75 -6.30
C LYS A 257 12.58 -10.26 -6.54
N ALA A 258 13.48 -11.04 -5.92
CA ALA A 258 13.54 -12.50 -6.12
C ALA A 258 12.23 -13.17 -5.72
N VAL A 259 11.65 -12.79 -4.56
CA VAL A 259 10.40 -13.40 -4.09
C VAL A 259 9.18 -12.91 -4.89
N ALA A 260 9.16 -11.65 -5.38
CA ALA A 260 8.12 -11.20 -6.30
C ALA A 260 8.12 -12.01 -7.60
N LEU A 261 9.27 -12.29 -8.19
CA LEU A 261 9.38 -13.14 -9.37
C LEU A 261 8.93 -14.58 -9.09
N ARG A 262 9.28 -15.13 -7.92
CA ARG A 262 8.79 -16.47 -7.51
C ARG A 262 7.28 -16.50 -7.35
N LEU A 263 6.65 -15.45 -6.78
CA LEU A 263 5.19 -15.35 -6.72
C LEU A 263 4.55 -15.41 -8.12
N MET A 264 5.17 -14.77 -9.11
CA MET A 264 4.69 -14.81 -10.49
C MET A 264 4.90 -16.19 -11.13
N GLN A 265 6.10 -16.73 -11.02
CA GLN A 265 6.53 -17.96 -11.74
C GLN A 265 6.01 -19.23 -11.08
N GLU A 266 5.93 -19.28 -9.77
CA GLU A 266 5.58 -20.48 -9.01
C GLU A 266 4.11 -20.48 -8.54
N GLU A 267 3.53 -19.31 -8.23
CA GLU A 267 2.14 -19.19 -7.73
C GLU A 267 1.18 -18.54 -8.75
N GLY A 268 1.69 -18.00 -9.87
CA GLY A 268 0.87 -17.33 -10.88
C GLY A 268 0.29 -15.99 -10.42
N ILE A 269 0.90 -15.35 -9.44
CA ILE A 269 0.43 -14.08 -8.86
C ILE A 269 1.26 -12.92 -9.39
N LEU A 270 0.74 -12.20 -10.39
CA LEU A 270 1.39 -11.01 -10.94
C LEU A 270 1.31 -9.85 -9.94
N CYS A 271 2.44 -9.47 -9.36
CA CYS A 271 2.48 -8.57 -8.21
C CYS A 271 3.65 -7.56 -8.27
N GLY A 272 3.57 -6.48 -7.49
CA GLY A 272 4.63 -5.49 -7.38
C GLY A 272 5.76 -5.92 -6.43
N ILE A 273 6.84 -5.13 -6.40
CA ILE A 273 8.03 -5.44 -5.60
C ILE A 273 7.75 -5.46 -4.09
N SER A 274 6.84 -4.63 -3.59
CA SER A 274 6.46 -4.63 -2.17
C SER A 274 5.68 -5.87 -1.75
N CYS A 275 5.02 -6.55 -2.70
CA CYS A 275 4.43 -7.88 -2.48
C CYS A 275 5.53 -8.91 -2.21
N GLY A 276 6.61 -8.86 -3.01
CA GLY A 276 7.79 -9.70 -2.79
C GLY A 276 8.44 -9.45 -1.44
N ALA A 277 8.56 -8.20 -1.02
CA ALA A 277 9.08 -7.86 0.30
C ALA A 277 8.22 -8.46 1.43
N ALA A 278 6.90 -8.28 1.38
CA ALA A 278 5.99 -8.83 2.38
C ALA A 278 6.04 -10.37 2.40
N MET A 279 6.07 -11.01 1.23
CA MET A 279 6.15 -12.47 1.13
C MET A 279 7.52 -13.00 1.57
N ALA A 280 8.63 -12.32 1.27
CA ALA A 280 9.97 -12.71 1.74
C ALA A 280 10.03 -12.75 3.28
N ALA A 281 9.47 -11.73 3.93
CA ALA A 281 9.34 -11.69 5.39
C ALA A 281 8.47 -12.85 5.91
N ALA A 282 7.34 -13.12 5.26
CA ALA A 282 6.43 -14.19 5.67
C ALA A 282 7.06 -15.59 5.53
N VAL A 283 7.78 -15.85 4.44
CA VAL A 283 8.47 -17.13 4.23
C VAL A 283 9.56 -17.34 5.28
N ARG A 284 10.41 -16.32 5.50
CA ARG A 284 11.45 -16.39 6.56
C ARG A 284 10.86 -16.62 7.97
N LEU A 285 9.70 -16.02 8.23
CA LEU A 285 9.01 -16.23 9.50
C LEU A 285 8.44 -17.65 9.58
N ALA A 286 7.82 -18.14 8.49
CA ALA A 286 7.22 -19.47 8.40
C ALA A 286 8.22 -20.64 8.58
N GLU A 287 9.51 -20.40 8.32
CA GLU A 287 10.57 -21.37 8.53
C GLU A 287 10.91 -21.60 10.03
N LYS A 288 10.43 -20.73 10.92
CA LYS A 288 10.69 -20.83 12.35
C LYS A 288 9.84 -21.93 12.99
N PRO A 289 10.41 -22.73 13.92
CA PRO A 289 9.69 -23.84 14.56
C PRO A 289 8.38 -23.42 15.22
N GLU A 290 8.31 -22.24 15.81
CA GLU A 290 7.12 -21.70 16.48
C GLU A 290 5.96 -21.37 15.52
N MET A 291 6.19 -21.38 14.22
CA MET A 291 5.17 -21.16 13.20
C MET A 291 4.48 -22.44 12.72
N GLN A 292 4.92 -23.61 13.16
CA GLN A 292 4.27 -24.87 12.79
C GLN A 292 2.80 -24.89 13.18
N GLY A 293 1.94 -25.23 12.21
CA GLY A 293 0.48 -25.26 12.39
C GLY A 293 -0.19 -23.88 12.35
N LYS A 294 0.57 -22.77 12.16
CA LYS A 294 0.04 -21.41 12.14
C LYS A 294 -0.48 -21.00 10.77
N THR A 295 -1.44 -20.08 10.79
CA THR A 295 -1.96 -19.40 9.60
C THR A 295 -1.42 -17.99 9.53
N ILE A 296 -0.63 -17.71 8.49
CA ILE A 296 -0.01 -16.41 8.19
C ILE A 296 -0.77 -15.75 7.05
N VAL A 297 -1.31 -14.57 7.28
CA VAL A 297 -1.91 -13.74 6.23
C VAL A 297 -0.91 -12.68 5.80
N VAL A 298 -0.61 -12.61 4.50
CA VAL A 298 0.32 -11.65 3.90
C VAL A 298 -0.45 -10.69 3.00
N ILE A 299 -0.26 -9.40 3.19
CA ILE A 299 -0.84 -8.39 2.32
C ILE A 299 0.03 -8.26 1.06
N LEU A 300 -0.55 -8.49 -0.12
CA LEU A 300 0.03 -8.22 -1.42
C LEU A 300 -0.59 -6.95 -2.01
N PRO A 301 0.10 -5.79 -1.92
CA PRO A 301 -0.54 -4.49 -2.08
C PRO A 301 -1.05 -4.16 -3.46
N ASP A 302 -0.42 -4.67 -4.54
CA ASP A 302 -0.73 -4.24 -5.90
C ASP A 302 -0.33 -5.26 -6.98
N SER A 303 -0.45 -4.85 -8.25
CA SER A 303 -0.17 -5.65 -9.44
C SER A 303 1.15 -5.26 -10.09
N GLY A 304 1.76 -6.21 -10.82
CA GLY A 304 3.08 -6.08 -11.43
C GLY A 304 3.16 -5.14 -12.63
N GLU A 305 2.07 -4.95 -13.40
CA GLU A 305 2.11 -4.15 -14.64
C GLU A 305 2.55 -2.69 -14.42
N ARG A 306 2.44 -2.17 -13.20
CA ARG A 306 2.89 -0.81 -12.83
C ARG A 306 4.40 -0.66 -12.76
N TYR A 307 5.13 -1.77 -12.83
CA TYR A 307 6.56 -1.83 -12.55
C TYR A 307 7.39 -2.35 -13.73
N LEU A 308 6.80 -2.44 -14.95
CA LEU A 308 7.45 -3.01 -16.14
C LEU A 308 8.79 -2.31 -16.48
N SER A 309 8.90 -1.01 -16.25
CA SER A 309 10.13 -0.24 -16.44
C SER A 309 10.98 -0.08 -15.18
N SER A 310 10.74 -0.90 -14.13
CA SER A 310 11.53 -0.88 -12.89
C SER A 310 12.50 -2.06 -12.80
N MET A 311 13.33 -2.06 -11.74
CA MET A 311 14.25 -3.14 -11.45
C MET A 311 13.58 -4.52 -11.32
N LEU A 312 12.29 -4.57 -11.03
CA LEU A 312 11.55 -5.82 -10.86
C LEU A 312 11.63 -6.71 -12.11
N PHE A 313 11.60 -6.09 -13.29
CA PHE A 313 11.58 -6.78 -14.58
C PHE A 313 12.85 -6.56 -15.43
N SER A 314 13.88 -5.88 -14.88
CA SER A 314 15.06 -5.46 -15.65
C SER A 314 15.83 -6.60 -16.29
N ASP A 315 15.81 -7.80 -15.68
CA ASP A 315 16.66 -8.92 -16.07
C ASP A 315 15.88 -10.06 -16.74
N LEU A 316 14.62 -9.78 -17.17
CA LEU A 316 13.78 -10.80 -17.81
C LEU A 316 14.17 -11.08 -19.26
N PHE A 317 14.82 -10.12 -19.93
CA PHE A 317 15.28 -10.25 -21.29
C PHE A 317 16.79 -10.00 -21.38
N SER A 318 17.49 -10.84 -22.13
CA SER A 318 18.87 -10.59 -22.53
C SER A 318 18.92 -9.47 -23.59
N GLU A 319 20.09 -8.86 -23.78
CA GLU A 319 20.29 -7.86 -24.82
C GLU A 319 19.94 -8.36 -26.24
N GLN A 320 20.15 -9.67 -26.49
CA GLN A 320 19.81 -10.30 -27.77
C GLN A 320 18.29 -10.42 -27.98
N GLU A 321 17.52 -10.75 -26.93
CA GLU A 321 16.06 -10.85 -26.99
C GLU A 321 15.41 -9.47 -27.16
N LEU A 322 16.01 -8.41 -26.65
CA LEU A 322 15.52 -7.03 -26.82
C LEU A 322 15.75 -6.46 -28.23
N GLN A 323 16.57 -7.13 -29.05
CA GLN A 323 16.86 -6.73 -30.44
C GLN A 323 15.96 -7.45 -31.48
N GLN A 324 15.14 -8.38 -31.09
CA GLN A 324 14.14 -9.08 -31.90
C GLN A 324 12.80 -8.33 -31.92
#